data_d7a7306eebb4ae50304b276b5d49619b
#
_entry.id   d7a7306eebb4ae50304b276b5d49619b
#
_cell.length_a   1.000
_cell.length_b   1.000
_cell.length_c   1.000
_cell.angle_alpha   90.00
_cell.angle_beta   90.00
_cell.angle_gamma   90.00
#
_symmetry.space_group_name_H-M   'P 1'
#
loop_
_entity.id
_entity.type
_entity.pdbx_description
1 polymer ?
#
loop_
_entity_poly.entity_id
_entity_poly.type
_entity_poly.pdbx_seq_one_letter_code
_entity_poly.pdbx_strand_id
1 'polypeptide(L)'
;MSEIRKLNCGLRVVLEQIPYVQSVTTGVWVKAGCVDEDDSCRGISHFIEHMMFKGTNKRTARQIASDADALGAQMNAFTAKESTCYYIKSLTSNVDKACEIIIDMLTDSLFDPAEMEKEKKVVKEEIKMVEDTPEDDVQDMLYEVLFKDESLANSILGTPESLDKITHDDIKNYIAREYTLDHIVVSVAGNFDAD
;
A
#
# COMPACT_ATOMS: atom_id res chain seq x y z
N MET A 1 14.41 -9.50 -20.09
CA MET A 1 13.47 -8.58 -20.79
C MET A 1 12.13 -8.77 -20.11
N SER A 2 11.57 -7.69 -19.59
CA SER A 2 10.30 -7.77 -18.87
C SER A 2 9.16 -8.19 -19.78
N GLU A 3 8.31 -9.06 -19.33
CA GLU A 3 7.13 -9.53 -20.02
C GLU A 3 5.87 -8.95 -19.35
N ILE A 4 4.89 -8.51 -20.15
CA ILE A 4 3.59 -8.06 -19.65
C ILE A 4 2.56 -9.10 -20.06
N ARG A 5 1.88 -9.69 -19.08
CA ARG A 5 0.75 -10.61 -19.32
C ARG A 5 -0.55 -9.97 -18.82
N LYS A 6 -1.62 -10.20 -19.54
CA LYS A 6 -2.98 -9.88 -19.08
C LYS A 6 -3.70 -11.20 -18.81
N LEU A 7 -4.09 -11.40 -17.55
CA LEU A 7 -4.84 -12.59 -17.16
C LEU A 7 -6.29 -12.54 -17.66
N ASN A 8 -6.96 -13.69 -17.67
CA ASN A 8 -8.36 -13.81 -18.14
C ASN A 8 -9.33 -12.92 -17.34
N CYS A 9 -9.05 -12.62 -16.09
CA CYS A 9 -9.82 -11.69 -15.24
C CYS A 9 -9.56 -10.21 -15.55
N GLY A 10 -8.60 -9.89 -16.43
CA GLY A 10 -8.23 -8.54 -16.78
C GLY A 10 -7.00 -7.99 -16.05
N LEU A 11 -6.55 -8.62 -14.96
CA LEU A 11 -5.39 -8.20 -14.19
C LEU A 11 -4.12 -8.19 -15.06
N ARG A 12 -3.32 -7.14 -14.94
CA ARG A 12 -2.03 -7.00 -15.61
C ARG A 12 -0.92 -7.47 -14.69
N VAL A 13 -0.03 -8.32 -15.21
CA VAL A 13 1.14 -8.81 -14.50
C VAL A 13 2.40 -8.48 -15.29
N VAL A 14 3.39 -7.90 -14.62
CA VAL A 14 4.72 -7.60 -15.17
C VAL A 14 5.71 -8.57 -14.58
N LEU A 15 6.40 -9.33 -15.42
CA LEU A 15 7.32 -10.39 -15.02
C LEU A 15 8.74 -10.05 -15.49
N GLU A 16 9.72 -10.13 -14.58
CA GLU A 16 11.14 -10.01 -14.90
C GLU A 16 11.90 -11.18 -14.26
N GLN A 17 12.20 -12.20 -15.06
CA GLN A 17 12.98 -13.35 -14.59
C GLN A 17 14.47 -13.02 -14.48
N ILE A 18 15.03 -13.23 -13.28
CA ILE A 18 16.45 -12.99 -12.96
C ILE A 18 17.03 -14.29 -12.38
N PRO A 19 17.46 -15.25 -13.22
CA PRO A 19 17.75 -16.62 -12.81
C PRO A 19 18.99 -16.79 -11.90
N TYR A 20 19.83 -15.77 -11.81
CA TYR A 20 21.06 -15.79 -11.01
C TYR A 20 20.92 -15.26 -9.58
N VAL A 21 19.71 -14.80 -9.18
CA VAL A 21 19.38 -14.43 -7.79
C VAL A 21 18.63 -15.56 -7.09
N GLN A 22 18.58 -15.54 -5.76
CA GLN A 22 17.84 -16.52 -4.96
C GLN A 22 16.60 -15.95 -4.31
N SER A 23 16.18 -14.78 -4.75
CA SER A 23 15.05 -14.05 -4.19
C SER A 23 14.05 -13.67 -5.28
N VAL A 24 12.80 -13.46 -4.84
CA VAL A 24 11.72 -12.92 -5.66
C VAL A 24 11.09 -11.77 -4.89
N THR A 25 10.82 -10.68 -5.60
CA THR A 25 10.00 -9.57 -5.08
C THR A 25 8.69 -9.55 -5.84
N THR A 26 7.59 -9.65 -5.12
CA THR A 26 6.24 -9.46 -5.66
C THR A 26 5.71 -8.13 -5.15
N GLY A 27 5.29 -7.27 -6.06
CA GLY A 27 4.69 -5.96 -5.75
C GLY A 27 3.30 -5.86 -6.34
N VAL A 28 2.35 -5.35 -5.57
CA VAL A 28 1.00 -5.01 -6.01
C VAL A 28 0.88 -3.50 -6.03
N TRP A 29 0.79 -2.94 -7.20
CA TRP A 29 0.69 -1.51 -7.46
C TRP A 29 -0.76 -1.16 -7.71
N VAL A 30 -1.27 -0.22 -6.94
CA VAL A 30 -2.61 0.32 -7.09
C VAL A 30 -2.48 1.75 -7.61
N LYS A 31 -3.17 2.08 -8.70
CA LYS A 31 -3.26 3.45 -9.20
C LYS A 31 -4.24 4.23 -8.31
N ALA A 32 -3.84 4.48 -7.11
CA ALA A 32 -4.57 5.25 -6.10
C ALA A 32 -3.57 5.87 -5.14
N GLY A 33 -3.63 7.17 -4.96
CA GLY A 33 -2.79 7.96 -4.09
C GLY A 33 -3.52 9.22 -3.65
N CYS A 34 -2.81 10.20 -3.07
CA CYS A 34 -3.47 11.39 -2.55
C CYS A 34 -4.19 12.22 -3.62
N VAL A 35 -3.85 12.08 -4.90
CA VAL A 35 -4.53 12.78 -6.00
C VAL A 35 -5.94 12.25 -6.27
N ASP A 36 -6.24 11.03 -5.86
CA ASP A 36 -7.52 10.34 -6.07
C ASP A 36 -8.45 10.47 -4.85
N GLU A 37 -8.03 11.23 -3.84
CA GLU A 37 -8.76 11.45 -2.59
C GLU A 37 -9.78 12.58 -2.69
N ASP A 38 -10.92 12.37 -2.06
CA ASP A 38 -11.89 13.45 -1.87
C ASP A 38 -11.42 14.39 -0.74
N ASP A 39 -11.73 15.68 -0.82
CA ASP A 39 -11.35 16.69 0.18
C ASP A 39 -11.78 16.34 1.62
N SER A 40 -12.85 15.56 1.78
CA SER A 40 -13.38 15.15 3.08
C SER A 40 -12.56 14.04 3.76
N CYS A 41 -11.74 13.32 3.00
CA CYS A 41 -10.99 12.15 3.47
C CYS A 41 -9.52 12.15 3.02
N ARG A 42 -8.90 13.33 2.97
CA ARG A 42 -7.46 13.47 2.66
C ARG A 42 -6.62 12.62 3.61
N GLY A 43 -5.64 11.91 3.06
CA GLY A 43 -4.78 10.96 3.78
C GLY A 43 -5.36 9.54 3.87
N ILE A 44 -6.51 9.26 3.23
CA ILE A 44 -7.15 7.93 3.29
C ILE A 44 -6.29 6.86 2.61
N SER A 45 -5.57 7.16 1.53
CA SER A 45 -4.68 6.20 0.85
C SER A 45 -3.59 5.70 1.76
N HIS A 46 -2.92 6.62 2.44
CA HIS A 46 -1.87 6.32 3.42
C HIS A 46 -2.45 5.61 4.65
N PHE A 47 -3.59 6.05 5.13
CA PHE A 47 -4.26 5.40 6.26
C PHE A 47 -4.68 3.96 5.93
N ILE A 48 -5.16 3.68 4.71
CA ILE A 48 -5.44 2.32 4.23
C ILE A 48 -4.16 1.49 4.20
N GLU A 49 -3.06 2.05 3.73
CA GLU A 49 -1.76 1.37 3.75
C GLU A 49 -1.43 0.86 5.16
N HIS A 50 -1.48 1.71 6.18
CA HIS A 50 -1.28 1.33 7.58
C HIS A 50 -2.24 0.25 8.04
N MET A 51 -3.52 0.38 7.69
CA MET A 51 -4.56 -0.53 8.12
C MET A 51 -4.48 -1.91 7.48
N MET A 52 -3.87 -2.06 6.30
CA MET A 52 -3.65 -3.36 5.64
C MET A 52 -2.81 -4.32 6.50
N PHE A 53 -1.96 -3.80 7.38
CA PHE A 53 -1.11 -4.60 8.28
C PHE A 53 -1.78 -4.92 9.62
N LYS A 54 -3.02 -4.47 9.88
CA LYS A 54 -3.67 -4.59 11.19
C LYS A 54 -4.52 -5.85 11.37
N GLY A 55 -4.56 -6.70 10.38
CA GLY A 55 -5.19 -8.02 10.44
C GLY A 55 -6.21 -8.27 9.34
N THR A 56 -6.39 -9.55 9.06
CA THR A 56 -7.33 -10.10 8.08
C THR A 56 -8.31 -11.06 8.77
N ASN A 57 -9.26 -11.61 8.02
CA ASN A 57 -10.12 -12.68 8.52
C ASN A 57 -9.35 -13.95 8.92
N LYS A 58 -8.14 -14.14 8.38
CA LYS A 58 -7.32 -15.34 8.60
C LYS A 58 -6.16 -15.12 9.56
N ARG A 59 -5.63 -13.88 9.63
CA ARG A 59 -4.40 -13.55 10.36
C ARG A 59 -4.58 -12.29 11.21
N THR A 60 -4.18 -12.35 12.45
CA THR A 60 -3.97 -11.14 13.26
C THR A 60 -2.76 -10.37 12.76
N ALA A 61 -2.62 -9.09 13.10
CA ALA A 61 -1.44 -8.29 12.76
C ALA A 61 -0.12 -8.98 13.17
N ARG A 62 -0.10 -9.61 14.35
CA ARG A 62 1.05 -10.38 14.83
C ARG A 62 1.35 -11.61 13.97
N GLN A 63 0.30 -12.29 13.50
CA GLN A 63 0.47 -13.46 12.62
C GLN A 63 0.97 -13.04 11.24
N ILE A 64 0.50 -11.94 10.67
CA ILE A 64 1.03 -11.39 9.41
C ILE A 64 2.54 -11.18 9.53
N ALA A 65 2.99 -10.50 10.57
CA ALA A 65 4.42 -10.26 10.80
C ALA A 65 5.20 -11.55 11.04
N SER A 66 4.70 -12.43 11.94
CA SER A 66 5.40 -13.68 12.27
C SER A 66 5.46 -14.68 11.10
N ASP A 67 4.42 -14.72 10.26
CA ASP A 67 4.40 -15.60 9.07
C ASP A 67 5.41 -15.10 8.03
N ALA A 68 5.49 -13.79 7.80
CA ALA A 68 6.49 -13.19 6.92
C ALA A 68 7.93 -13.45 7.45
N ASP A 69 8.17 -13.24 8.75
CA ASP A 69 9.46 -13.50 9.40
C ASP A 69 9.85 -14.98 9.28
N ALA A 70 8.91 -15.91 9.50
CA ALA A 70 9.15 -17.35 9.38
C ALA A 70 9.56 -17.79 7.96
N LEU A 71 9.13 -17.03 6.93
CA LEU A 71 9.55 -17.24 5.54
C LEU A 71 10.89 -16.56 5.21
N GLY A 72 11.48 -15.81 6.15
CA GLY A 72 12.62 -14.92 5.86
C GLY A 72 12.26 -13.83 4.85
N ALA A 73 10.98 -13.45 4.80
CA ALA A 73 10.50 -12.45 3.88
C ALA A 73 10.59 -11.04 4.47
N GLN A 74 10.76 -10.06 3.60
CA GLN A 74 10.67 -8.65 3.91
C GLN A 74 9.41 -8.10 3.24
N MET A 75 8.48 -7.60 4.04
CA MET A 75 7.22 -7.05 3.57
C MET A 75 7.13 -5.57 3.97
N ASN A 76 6.69 -4.74 3.04
CA ASN A 76 6.48 -3.32 3.29
C ASN A 76 5.47 -2.75 2.29
N ALA A 77 5.08 -1.50 2.48
CA ALA A 77 4.28 -0.73 1.55
C ALA A 77 4.76 0.72 1.50
N PHE A 78 4.28 1.47 0.53
CA PHE A 78 4.43 2.92 0.49
C PHE A 78 3.29 3.53 -0.33
N THR A 79 2.89 4.73 0.07
CA THR A 79 1.94 5.58 -0.64
C THR A 79 2.67 6.75 -1.27
N ALA A 80 2.42 6.96 -2.55
CA ALA A 80 2.90 8.11 -3.32
C ALA A 80 1.72 9.01 -3.73
N LYS A 81 2.00 10.10 -4.42
CA LYS A 81 0.95 11.04 -4.86
C LYS A 81 -0.10 10.37 -5.76
N GLU A 82 0.30 9.47 -6.67
CA GLU A 82 -0.55 8.85 -7.71
C GLU A 82 -0.68 7.33 -7.59
N SER A 83 -0.05 6.70 -6.61
CA SER A 83 -0.07 5.24 -6.47
C SER A 83 0.28 4.78 -5.07
N THR A 84 -0.24 3.61 -4.70
CA THR A 84 0.15 2.87 -3.49
C THR A 84 0.73 1.52 -3.90
N CYS A 85 1.83 1.12 -3.28
CA CYS A 85 2.49 -0.16 -3.56
C CYS A 85 2.61 -0.98 -2.28
N TYR A 86 2.20 -2.23 -2.36
CA TYR A 86 2.41 -3.26 -1.34
C TYR A 86 3.38 -4.29 -1.92
N TYR A 87 4.44 -4.62 -1.21
CA TYR A 87 5.41 -5.58 -1.76
C TYR A 87 5.95 -6.52 -0.70
N ILE A 88 6.31 -7.71 -1.16
CA ILE A 88 6.98 -8.73 -0.35
C ILE A 88 8.15 -9.30 -1.13
N LYS A 89 9.30 -9.36 -0.47
CA LYS A 89 10.52 -9.99 -0.98
C LYS A 89 10.79 -11.25 -0.18
N SER A 90 10.93 -12.38 -0.85
CA SER A 90 11.20 -13.68 -0.22
C SER A 90 12.26 -14.46 -0.97
N LEU A 91 12.69 -15.58 -0.40
CA LEU A 91 13.44 -16.59 -1.15
C LEU A 91 12.55 -17.23 -2.20
N THR A 92 13.13 -17.65 -3.33
CA THR A 92 12.43 -18.34 -4.42
C THR A 92 11.58 -19.53 -3.93
N SER A 93 12.11 -20.31 -2.97
CA SER A 93 11.40 -21.45 -2.38
C SER A 93 10.13 -21.11 -1.60
N ASN A 94 9.95 -19.84 -1.25
CA ASN A 94 8.87 -19.38 -0.37
C ASN A 94 7.91 -18.39 -1.07
N VAL A 95 8.08 -18.16 -2.38
CA VAL A 95 7.33 -17.14 -3.13
C VAL A 95 5.82 -17.35 -3.04
N ASP A 96 5.33 -18.58 -3.17
CA ASP A 96 3.88 -18.87 -3.13
C ASP A 96 3.28 -18.47 -1.77
N LYS A 97 3.93 -18.85 -0.67
CA LYS A 97 3.48 -18.49 0.69
C LYS A 97 3.57 -16.98 0.94
N ALA A 98 4.60 -16.34 0.41
CA ALA A 98 4.74 -14.88 0.49
C ALA A 98 3.61 -14.19 -0.27
N CYS A 99 3.28 -14.66 -1.48
CA CYS A 99 2.15 -14.16 -2.25
C CYS A 99 0.80 -14.39 -1.54
N GLU A 100 0.61 -15.53 -0.87
CA GLU A 100 -0.60 -15.78 -0.06
C GLU A 100 -0.80 -14.74 1.03
N ILE A 101 0.28 -14.28 1.70
CA ILE A 101 0.21 -13.27 2.75
C ILE A 101 -0.25 -11.92 2.15
N ILE A 102 0.40 -11.45 1.09
CA ILE A 102 0.09 -10.14 0.51
C ILE A 102 -1.32 -10.14 -0.12
N ILE A 103 -1.74 -11.23 -0.75
CA ILE A 103 -3.09 -11.38 -1.29
C ILE A 103 -4.13 -11.35 -0.17
N ASP A 104 -3.91 -12.10 0.92
CA ASP A 104 -4.80 -12.12 2.08
C ASP A 104 -4.98 -10.71 2.67
N MET A 105 -3.89 -9.94 2.80
CA MET A 105 -3.95 -8.55 3.25
C MET A 105 -4.79 -7.68 2.31
N LEU A 106 -4.61 -7.80 1.01
CA LEU A 106 -5.30 -6.95 0.03
C LEU A 106 -6.77 -7.31 -0.18
N THR A 107 -7.16 -8.56 0.07
CA THR A 107 -8.52 -9.05 -0.20
C THR A 107 -9.41 -9.23 1.03
N ASP A 108 -8.80 -9.47 2.19
CA ASP A 108 -9.50 -9.93 3.40
C ASP A 108 -9.22 -9.07 4.65
N SER A 109 -8.64 -7.86 4.49
CA SER A 109 -8.37 -6.95 5.62
C SER A 109 -9.64 -6.54 6.36
N LEU A 110 -9.57 -6.55 7.70
CA LEU A 110 -10.72 -6.33 8.58
C LEU A 110 -11.09 -4.85 8.74
N PHE A 111 -10.10 -3.95 8.69
CA PHE A 111 -10.26 -2.53 9.00
C PHE A 111 -11.02 -2.31 10.32
N ASP A 112 -10.61 -3.05 11.37
CA ASP A 112 -11.25 -3.02 12.68
C ASP A 112 -11.33 -1.60 13.24
N PRO A 113 -12.52 -1.11 13.65
CA PRO A 113 -12.68 0.27 14.14
C PRO A 113 -11.83 0.59 15.37
N ALA A 114 -11.56 -0.38 16.25
CA ALA A 114 -10.72 -0.13 17.41
C ALA A 114 -9.23 -0.01 17.03
N GLU A 115 -8.78 -0.74 16.02
CA GLU A 115 -7.44 -0.59 15.45
C GLU A 115 -7.34 0.72 14.66
N MET A 116 -8.39 1.14 13.93
CA MET A 116 -8.42 2.43 13.25
C MET A 116 -8.16 3.59 14.21
N GLU A 117 -8.85 3.61 15.38
CA GLU A 117 -8.67 4.68 16.36
C GLU A 117 -7.26 4.71 17.01
N LYS A 118 -6.60 3.57 17.07
CA LYS A 118 -5.20 3.50 17.50
C LYS A 118 -4.27 4.04 16.40
N GLU A 119 -4.51 3.62 15.17
CA GLU A 119 -3.65 3.96 14.03
C GLU A 119 -3.77 5.42 13.63
N LYS A 120 -4.95 6.04 13.74
CA LYS A 120 -5.10 7.49 13.59
C LYS A 120 -4.14 8.28 14.49
N LYS A 121 -3.89 7.80 15.72
CA LYS A 121 -2.93 8.45 16.62
C LYS A 121 -1.49 8.29 16.14
N VAL A 122 -1.16 7.11 15.59
CA VAL A 122 0.18 6.84 15.02
C VAL A 122 0.44 7.76 13.83
N VAL A 123 -0.50 7.82 12.88
CA VAL A 123 -0.36 8.69 11.70
C VAL A 123 -0.31 10.18 12.07
N LYS A 124 -1.06 10.61 13.09
CA LYS A 124 -0.95 12.00 13.60
C LYS A 124 0.43 12.32 14.20
N GLU A 125 1.08 11.35 14.85
CA GLU A 125 2.45 11.56 15.31
C GLU A 125 3.45 11.56 14.13
N GLU A 126 3.16 10.80 13.08
CA GLU A 126 3.96 10.82 11.85
C GLU A 126 3.84 12.17 11.12
N ILE A 127 2.63 12.77 11.03
CA ILE A 127 2.44 14.11 10.49
C ILE A 127 3.34 15.12 11.24
N LYS A 128 3.32 15.11 12.57
CA LYS A 128 4.18 16.00 13.38
C LYS A 128 5.66 15.77 13.12
N MET A 129 6.06 14.49 12.96
CA MET A 129 7.46 14.15 12.67
C MET A 129 7.90 14.72 11.32
N VAL A 130 7.04 14.69 10.30
CA VAL A 130 7.31 15.29 8.99
C VAL A 130 7.38 16.82 9.11
N GLU A 131 6.43 17.46 9.80
CA GLU A 131 6.42 18.92 10.05
C GLU A 131 7.66 19.38 10.83
N ASP A 132 8.17 18.55 11.75
CA ASP A 132 9.38 18.84 12.53
C ASP A 132 10.69 18.53 11.75
N THR A 133 10.61 17.93 10.56
CA THR A 133 11.76 17.54 9.73
C THR A 133 11.84 18.45 8.48
N PRO A 134 12.68 19.49 8.46
CA PRO A 134 12.71 20.46 7.33
C PRO A 134 12.99 19.85 5.96
N GLU A 135 13.68 18.71 5.90
CA GLU A 135 14.01 17.99 4.66
C GLU A 135 12.76 17.34 4.04
N ASP A 136 11.82 16.88 4.87
CA ASP A 136 10.56 16.28 4.43
C ASP A 136 9.51 17.36 4.17
N ASP A 137 9.37 18.34 5.07
CA ASP A 137 8.42 19.43 4.98
C ASP A 137 8.63 20.29 3.72
N VAL A 138 9.88 20.55 3.34
CA VAL A 138 10.19 21.35 2.14
C VAL A 138 9.66 20.72 0.85
N GLN A 139 9.53 19.40 0.78
CA GLN A 139 8.96 18.73 -0.38
C GLN A 139 7.45 18.97 -0.47
N ASP A 140 6.71 18.84 0.63
CA ASP A 140 5.28 19.13 0.67
C ASP A 140 5.02 20.62 0.39
N MET A 141 5.79 21.55 0.97
CA MET A 141 5.72 22.98 0.66
C MET A 141 5.98 23.27 -0.84
N LEU A 142 6.91 22.55 -1.47
CA LEU A 142 7.17 22.71 -2.90
C LEU A 142 5.97 22.30 -3.74
N TYR A 143 5.32 21.18 -3.40
CA TYR A 143 4.11 20.73 -4.09
C TYR A 143 2.96 21.71 -3.90
N GLU A 144 2.76 22.26 -2.71
CA GLU A 144 1.75 23.29 -2.46
C GLU A 144 1.93 24.54 -3.34
N VAL A 145 3.17 24.98 -3.53
CA VAL A 145 3.48 26.16 -4.35
C VAL A 145 3.32 25.87 -5.84
N LEU A 146 3.78 24.70 -6.31
CA LEU A 146 3.78 24.36 -7.73
C LEU A 146 2.39 23.95 -8.25
N PHE A 147 1.61 23.26 -7.42
CA PHE A 147 0.34 22.64 -7.80
C PHE A 147 -0.84 23.24 -7.02
N LYS A 148 -0.73 24.53 -6.70
CA LYS A 148 -1.78 25.26 -6.00
C LYS A 148 -3.13 25.01 -6.67
N ASP A 149 -4.15 24.72 -5.85
CA ASP A 149 -5.52 24.42 -6.28
C ASP A 149 -5.69 23.05 -7.03
N GLU A 150 -4.65 22.21 -7.07
CA GLU A 150 -4.71 20.86 -7.62
C GLU A 150 -4.52 19.80 -6.51
N SER A 151 -5.03 18.59 -6.71
CA SER A 151 -4.90 17.49 -5.72
C SER A 151 -3.45 17.06 -5.48
N LEU A 152 -2.55 17.31 -6.42
CA LEU A 152 -1.10 17.09 -6.24
C LEU A 152 -0.49 17.95 -5.11
N ALA A 153 -1.09 19.08 -4.77
CA ALA A 153 -0.67 19.90 -3.65
C ALA A 153 -0.91 19.26 -2.27
N ASN A 154 -1.85 18.32 -2.18
CA ASN A 154 -2.21 17.71 -0.91
C ASN A 154 -1.07 16.86 -0.34
N SER A 155 -0.85 16.92 0.98
CA SER A 155 0.05 15.99 1.66
C SER A 155 -0.47 14.56 1.56
N ILE A 156 0.44 13.59 1.40
CA ILE A 156 0.12 12.16 1.37
C ILE A 156 -0.48 11.71 2.70
N LEU A 157 0.00 12.29 3.81
CA LEU A 157 -0.46 11.95 5.16
C LEU A 157 -1.85 12.55 5.50
N GLY A 158 -2.34 13.48 4.68
CA GLY A 158 -3.53 14.25 5.02
C GLY A 158 -3.29 15.26 6.14
N THR A 159 -4.34 15.54 6.92
CA THR A 159 -4.28 16.40 8.11
C THR A 159 -4.88 15.70 9.33
N PRO A 160 -4.54 16.11 10.56
CA PRO A 160 -5.18 15.56 11.76
C PRO A 160 -6.72 15.61 11.72
N GLU A 161 -7.28 16.68 11.16
CA GLU A 161 -8.72 16.90 11.05
C GLU A 161 -9.38 16.01 9.99
N SER A 162 -8.68 15.74 8.87
CA SER A 162 -9.18 14.83 7.83
C SER A 162 -9.13 13.38 8.32
N LEU A 163 -8.05 12.98 8.99
CA LEU A 163 -7.91 11.65 9.57
C LEU A 163 -9.00 11.33 10.60
N ASP A 164 -9.37 12.32 11.46
CA ASP A 164 -10.43 12.13 12.44
C ASP A 164 -11.78 11.80 11.80
N LYS A 165 -12.03 12.31 10.61
CA LYS A 165 -13.29 12.11 9.89
C LYS A 165 -13.36 10.78 9.15
N ILE A 166 -12.22 10.15 8.83
CA ILE A 166 -12.19 8.87 8.09
C ILE A 166 -12.93 7.81 8.89
N THR A 167 -13.98 7.26 8.29
CA THR A 167 -14.79 6.17 8.84
C THR A 167 -14.45 4.84 8.18
N HIS A 168 -14.90 3.75 8.77
CA HIS A 168 -14.79 2.43 8.16
C HIS A 168 -15.50 2.34 6.79
N ASP A 169 -16.63 3.04 6.64
CA ASP A 169 -17.37 3.07 5.38
C ASP A 169 -16.62 3.86 4.30
N ASP A 170 -15.90 4.93 4.67
CA ASP A 170 -15.05 5.67 3.73
C ASP A 170 -13.94 4.78 3.18
N ILE A 171 -13.27 4.00 4.05
CA ILE A 171 -12.25 3.02 3.63
C ILE A 171 -12.84 2.02 2.64
N LYS A 172 -14.00 1.42 2.97
CA LYS A 172 -14.64 0.44 2.08
C LYS A 172 -15.04 1.03 0.74
N ASN A 173 -15.60 2.23 0.74
CA ASN A 173 -16.00 2.93 -0.48
C ASN A 173 -14.78 3.28 -1.33
N TYR A 174 -13.69 3.76 -0.71
CA TYR A 174 -12.44 4.07 -1.40
C TYR A 174 -11.84 2.82 -2.03
N ILE A 175 -11.71 1.72 -1.27
CA ILE A 175 -11.20 0.45 -1.80
C ILE A 175 -12.09 -0.07 -2.94
N ALA A 176 -13.40 -0.03 -2.81
CA ALA A 176 -14.30 -0.49 -3.86
C ALA A 176 -14.17 0.33 -5.15
N ARG A 177 -13.83 1.62 -5.05
CA ARG A 177 -13.66 2.53 -6.19
C ARG A 177 -12.27 2.39 -6.81
N GLU A 178 -11.21 2.36 -5.99
CA GLU A 178 -9.84 2.49 -6.48
C GLU A 178 -9.09 1.15 -6.61
N TYR A 179 -9.38 0.14 -5.79
CA TYR A 179 -8.67 -1.14 -5.82
C TYR A 179 -9.31 -2.12 -6.80
N THR A 180 -9.53 -1.65 -8.03
CA THR A 180 -10.12 -2.45 -9.11
C THR A 180 -9.04 -3.09 -9.99
N LEU A 181 -9.39 -4.14 -10.72
CA LEU A 181 -8.43 -4.85 -11.61
C LEU A 181 -7.82 -3.93 -12.67
N ASP A 182 -8.54 -2.88 -13.10
CA ASP A 182 -8.04 -1.90 -14.07
C ASP A 182 -7.03 -0.92 -13.44
N HIS A 183 -7.11 -0.71 -12.14
CA HIS A 183 -6.18 0.12 -11.38
C HIS A 183 -5.00 -0.66 -10.81
N ILE A 184 -5.04 -2.01 -10.84
CA ILE A 184 -4.01 -2.84 -10.24
C ILE A 184 -3.05 -3.39 -11.31
N VAL A 185 -1.76 -3.37 -10.95
CA VAL A 185 -0.70 -4.08 -11.66
C VAL A 185 0.09 -4.89 -10.64
N VAL A 186 0.27 -6.17 -10.92
CA VAL A 186 1.18 -7.03 -10.14
C VAL A 186 2.54 -7.08 -10.84
N SER A 187 3.61 -6.84 -10.12
CA SER A 187 4.98 -7.00 -10.62
C SER A 187 5.68 -8.14 -9.89
N VAL A 188 6.37 -9.00 -10.62
CA VAL A 188 7.18 -10.08 -10.05
C VAL A 188 8.57 -10.02 -10.68
N ALA A 189 9.58 -9.84 -9.84
CA ALA A 189 10.97 -9.78 -10.29
C ALA A 189 11.86 -10.70 -9.44
N GLY A 190 12.68 -11.52 -10.08
CA GLY A 190 13.58 -12.44 -9.41
C GLY A 190 13.68 -13.81 -10.08
N ASN A 191 14.03 -14.81 -9.31
CA ASN A 191 14.15 -16.19 -9.79
C ASN A 191 12.87 -16.97 -9.45
N PHE A 192 11.96 -17.05 -10.40
CA PHE A 192 10.69 -17.77 -10.30
C PHE A 192 10.36 -18.47 -11.62
N ASP A 193 9.47 -19.44 -11.58
CA ASP A 193 8.87 -20.06 -12.76
C ASP A 193 7.66 -19.21 -13.19
N ALA A 194 7.64 -18.85 -14.46
CA ALA A 194 6.60 -17.96 -15.01
C ALA A 194 5.43 -18.71 -15.67
N ASP A 195 5.47 -20.08 -15.73
CA ASP A 195 4.46 -20.92 -16.37
C ASP A 195 3.33 -21.35 -15.43
#